data_fc626fda99f1c37fd8c49c0f9268f9da
#
_entry.id   fc626fda99f1c37fd8c49c0f9268f9da
#
_cell.length_a   1.000
_cell.length_b   1.000
_cell.length_c   1.000
_cell.angle_alpha   90.00
_cell.angle_beta   90.00
_cell.angle_gamma   90.00
#
_symmetry.space_group_name_H-M   'P 1'
#
loop_
_entity.id
_entity.type
_entity.pdbx_description
1 polymer ?
#
loop_
_entity_poly.entity_id
_entity_poly.type
_entity_poly.pdbx_seq_one_letter_code
_entity_poly.pdbx_strand_id
1 'polypeptide(L)'
;MSSNSTIIALSGKGGVGKTSISATIVKLLVKAFPDKKILAIDADPAVGLSTALGIEVKTTIDDIRKEIISSVEDGQTKEAVELLGDARYKIFDALVETDGYAFIAVGRPESAGCYCKINSYLKEVIKILSDEFDFVVIDGEAGIEQINRRVMEKVTHLLLITDASKKGTQVISTIKDVADELVMYYCKASR
;
A
#
# COMPACT_ATOMS: atom_id res chain seq x y z
N MET A 1 -17.23 -10.49 11.41
CA MET A 1 -17.86 -9.45 10.57
C MET A 1 -16.82 -9.08 9.53
N SER A 2 -17.08 -9.32 8.23
CA SER A 2 -16.15 -8.88 7.19
C SER A 2 -16.20 -7.35 7.17
N SER A 3 -15.10 -6.68 7.51
CA SER A 3 -15.00 -5.24 7.35
C SER A 3 -15.12 -4.93 5.86
N ASN A 4 -16.09 -4.11 5.51
CA ASN A 4 -16.37 -3.73 4.13
C ASN A 4 -15.50 -2.52 3.77
N SER A 5 -14.19 -2.62 4.01
CA SER A 5 -13.23 -1.55 3.72
C SER A 5 -13.16 -1.31 2.21
N THR A 6 -13.23 -0.06 1.81
CA THR A 6 -13.02 0.34 0.40
C THR A 6 -11.54 0.64 0.18
N ILE A 7 -10.86 -0.19 -0.61
CA ILE A 7 -9.44 -0.06 -0.91
C ILE A 7 -9.26 0.43 -2.34
N ILE A 8 -8.74 1.65 -2.48
CA ILE A 8 -8.49 2.35 -3.74
C ILE A 8 -6.99 2.34 -4.00
N ALA A 9 -6.54 1.67 -5.05
CA ALA A 9 -5.13 1.66 -5.44
C ALA A 9 -4.93 2.44 -6.74
N LEU A 10 -3.87 3.25 -6.79
CA LEU A 10 -3.47 3.97 -7.99
C LEU A 10 -2.25 3.30 -8.60
N SER A 11 -2.29 3.07 -9.90
CA SER A 11 -1.19 2.52 -10.69
C SER A 11 -1.16 3.14 -12.09
N GLY A 12 -0.12 2.85 -12.87
CA GLY A 12 -0.01 3.35 -14.24
C GLY A 12 1.39 3.84 -14.57
N LYS A 13 1.50 4.66 -15.62
CA LYS A 13 2.77 5.18 -16.13
C LYS A 13 3.47 6.08 -15.10
N GLY A 14 4.81 6.07 -15.08
CA GLY A 14 5.61 7.02 -14.29
C GLY A 14 5.42 8.47 -14.74
N GLY A 15 5.42 9.42 -13.80
CA GLY A 15 5.39 10.86 -14.08
C GLY A 15 4.04 11.45 -14.51
N VAL A 16 2.94 10.70 -14.43
CA VAL A 16 1.61 11.16 -14.86
C VAL A 16 0.76 11.78 -13.74
N GLY A 17 1.33 11.96 -12.55
CA GLY A 17 0.65 12.61 -11.43
C GLY A 17 -0.13 11.70 -10.51
N LYS A 18 0.17 10.38 -10.46
CA LYS A 18 -0.48 9.44 -9.53
C LYS A 18 -0.51 9.95 -8.10
N THR A 19 0.64 10.32 -7.56
CA THR A 19 0.80 10.85 -6.20
C THR A 19 -0.07 12.08 -5.92
N SER A 20 -0.15 13.02 -6.88
CA SER A 20 -1.02 14.20 -6.74
C SER A 20 -2.50 13.82 -6.75
N ILE A 21 -2.88 12.82 -7.55
CA ILE A 21 -4.26 12.29 -7.59
C ILE A 21 -4.56 11.54 -6.29
N SER A 22 -3.63 10.71 -5.79
CA SER A 22 -3.75 10.01 -4.50
C SER A 22 -3.99 11.00 -3.35
N ALA A 23 -3.16 12.04 -3.26
CA ALA A 23 -3.32 13.10 -2.26
C ALA A 23 -4.68 13.83 -2.38
N THR A 24 -5.14 14.07 -3.61
CA THR A 24 -6.44 14.69 -3.88
C THR A 24 -7.59 13.78 -3.41
N ILE A 25 -7.52 12.48 -3.72
CA ILE A 25 -8.53 11.50 -3.28
C ILE A 25 -8.61 11.46 -1.76
N VAL A 26 -7.48 11.40 -1.04
CA VAL A 26 -7.46 11.44 0.42
C VAL A 26 -8.20 12.67 0.94
N LYS A 27 -7.86 13.86 0.43
CA LYS A 27 -8.51 15.11 0.86
C LYS A 27 -10.01 15.16 0.53
N LEU A 28 -10.41 14.60 -0.61
CA LEU A 28 -11.83 14.51 -0.98
C LEU A 28 -12.59 13.55 -0.08
N LEU A 29 -12.00 12.39 0.27
CA LEU A 29 -12.62 11.44 1.20
C LEU A 29 -12.80 12.03 2.59
N VAL A 30 -11.78 12.71 3.13
CA VAL A 30 -11.88 13.42 4.42
C VAL A 30 -13.04 14.44 4.41
N LYS A 31 -13.16 15.21 3.32
CA LYS A 31 -14.24 16.20 3.20
C LYS A 31 -15.61 15.56 3.03
N ALA A 32 -15.71 14.48 2.26
CA ALA A 32 -17.00 13.84 1.95
C ALA A 32 -17.50 12.92 3.07
N PHE A 33 -16.58 12.35 3.86
CA PHE A 33 -16.87 11.35 4.88
C PHE A 33 -16.14 11.68 6.20
N PRO A 34 -16.48 12.76 6.89
CA PRO A 34 -15.76 13.25 8.07
C PRO A 34 -15.80 12.28 9.26
N ASP A 35 -16.80 11.40 9.32
CA ASP A 35 -16.97 10.42 10.41
C ASP A 35 -16.31 9.06 10.09
N LYS A 36 -15.64 8.94 8.93
CA LYS A 36 -15.03 7.69 8.47
C LYS A 36 -13.53 7.66 8.72
N LYS A 37 -13.03 6.49 9.08
CA LYS A 37 -11.59 6.26 9.24
C LYS A 37 -10.94 6.08 7.87
N ILE A 38 -10.00 6.94 7.53
CA ILE A 38 -9.31 6.96 6.24
C ILE A 38 -7.82 6.70 6.47
N LEU A 39 -7.24 5.79 5.66
CA LEU A 39 -5.81 5.50 5.66
C LEU A 39 -5.22 5.84 4.29
N ALA A 40 -4.11 6.59 4.29
CA ALA A 40 -3.26 6.80 3.12
C ALA A 40 -1.99 5.96 3.24
N ILE A 41 -1.70 5.13 2.23
CA ILE A 41 -0.50 4.29 2.17
C ILE A 41 0.38 4.78 1.02
N ASP A 42 1.60 5.23 1.34
CA ASP A 42 2.63 5.53 0.35
C ASP A 42 3.43 4.25 0.08
N ALA A 43 3.15 3.61 -1.05
CA ALA A 43 3.82 2.39 -1.49
C ALA A 43 4.92 2.66 -2.55
N ASP A 44 5.17 3.93 -2.90
CA ASP A 44 6.28 4.31 -3.77
C ASP A 44 7.58 4.44 -2.94
N PRO A 45 8.68 3.79 -3.33
CA PRO A 45 9.98 3.92 -2.66
C PRO A 45 10.51 5.37 -2.57
N ALA A 46 10.01 6.26 -3.43
CA ALA A 46 10.38 7.68 -3.40
C ALA A 46 9.66 8.48 -2.30
N VAL A 47 8.67 7.88 -1.62
CA VAL A 47 7.91 8.49 -0.51
C VAL A 47 7.34 9.87 -0.89
N GLY A 48 6.72 9.95 -2.07
CA GLY A 48 6.22 11.20 -2.64
C GLY A 48 4.89 11.67 -2.07
N LEU A 49 4.05 10.74 -1.60
CA LEU A 49 2.72 11.04 -1.08
C LEU A 49 2.80 11.82 0.24
N SER A 50 3.77 11.52 1.09
CA SER A 50 4.01 12.28 2.33
C SER A 50 4.28 13.76 2.04
N THR A 51 5.14 14.05 1.06
CA THR A 51 5.42 15.42 0.60
C THR A 51 4.17 16.10 0.06
N ALA A 52 3.37 15.41 -0.76
CA ALA A 52 2.14 15.96 -1.34
C ALA A 52 1.04 16.24 -0.30
N LEU A 53 1.06 15.52 0.81
CA LEU A 53 0.14 15.69 1.94
C LEU A 53 0.70 16.62 3.04
N GLY A 54 1.98 16.98 2.99
CA GLY A 54 2.65 17.80 4.01
C GLY A 54 2.93 17.04 5.31
N ILE A 55 3.21 15.73 5.22
CA ILE A 55 3.45 14.84 6.37
C ILE A 55 4.94 14.60 6.55
N GLU A 56 5.41 14.67 7.80
CA GLU A 56 6.74 14.23 8.18
C GLU A 56 6.70 12.75 8.57
N VAL A 57 7.42 11.91 7.81
CA VAL A 57 7.55 10.46 8.07
C VAL A 57 8.77 10.21 8.94
N LYS A 58 8.58 9.68 10.14
CA LYS A 58 9.68 9.34 11.06
C LYS A 58 10.15 7.90 10.87
N THR A 59 9.22 6.98 10.61
CA THR A 59 9.47 5.55 10.52
C THR A 59 8.67 4.96 9.37
N THR A 60 9.32 4.16 8.53
CA THR A 60 8.67 3.43 7.45
C THR A 60 8.46 1.97 7.84
N ILE A 61 7.59 1.27 7.10
CA ILE A 61 7.43 -0.18 7.26
C ILE A 61 8.75 -0.93 7.01
N ASP A 62 9.59 -0.43 6.08
CA ASP A 62 10.90 -1.05 5.80
C ASP A 62 11.89 -0.87 6.94
N ASP A 63 11.84 0.24 7.67
CA ASP A 63 12.66 0.46 8.87
C ASP A 63 12.27 -0.53 9.98
N ILE A 64 10.98 -0.72 10.21
CA ILE A 64 10.47 -1.73 11.17
C ILE A 64 10.95 -3.14 10.79
N ARG A 65 10.88 -3.46 9.49
CA ARG A 65 11.36 -4.75 8.98
C ARG A 65 12.84 -4.96 9.25
N LYS A 66 13.69 -3.95 9.00
CA LYS A 66 15.13 -3.99 9.25
C LYS A 66 15.42 -4.22 10.72
N GLU A 67 14.73 -3.52 11.59
CA GLU A 67 14.87 -3.66 13.05
C GLU A 67 14.53 -5.10 13.51
N ILE A 68 13.44 -5.68 12.99
CA ILE A 68 13.05 -7.05 13.32
C ILE A 68 14.10 -8.06 12.84
N ILE A 69 14.62 -7.88 11.60
CA ILE A 69 15.65 -8.77 11.04
C ILE A 69 16.94 -8.70 11.87
N SER A 70 17.42 -7.50 12.21
CA SER A 70 18.64 -7.36 13.03
C SER A 70 18.49 -8.01 14.41
N SER A 71 17.33 -7.88 15.04
CA SER A 71 17.04 -8.52 16.33
C SER A 71 17.09 -10.05 16.26
N VAL A 72 16.70 -10.64 15.14
CA VAL A 72 16.76 -12.10 14.91
C VAL A 72 18.21 -12.55 14.66
N GLU A 73 18.98 -11.79 13.87
CA GLU A 73 20.39 -12.09 13.57
C GLU A 73 21.29 -11.99 14.81
N ASP A 74 20.96 -11.09 15.74
CA ASP A 74 21.66 -10.93 17.04
C ASP A 74 21.32 -12.06 18.05
N GLY A 75 20.64 -13.12 17.63
CA GLY A 75 20.38 -14.31 18.44
C GLY A 75 19.26 -14.16 19.47
N GLN A 76 18.48 -13.11 19.41
CA GLN A 76 17.24 -12.98 20.19
C GLN A 76 16.13 -13.79 19.50
N THR A 77 16.18 -15.10 19.65
CA THR A 77 15.13 -16.01 19.19
C THR A 77 13.86 -15.83 20.02
N LYS A 78 13.12 -14.78 19.72
CA LYS A 78 11.72 -14.67 20.14
C LYS A 78 10.90 -15.66 19.34
N GLU A 79 9.94 -16.33 19.97
CA GLU A 79 9.03 -17.21 19.24
C GLU A 79 8.30 -16.44 18.14
N ALA A 80 8.01 -17.07 17.00
CA ALA A 80 7.41 -16.44 15.82
C ALA A 80 6.11 -15.66 16.13
N VAL A 81 5.36 -16.08 17.14
CA VAL A 81 4.12 -15.42 17.60
C VAL A 81 4.42 -14.08 18.29
N GLU A 82 5.49 -14.01 19.08
CA GLU A 82 5.94 -12.78 19.74
C GLU A 82 6.42 -11.75 18.72
N LEU A 83 7.20 -12.20 17.73
CA LEU A 83 7.66 -11.36 16.61
C LEU A 83 6.50 -10.78 15.78
N LEU A 84 5.45 -11.56 15.55
CA LEU A 84 4.24 -11.10 14.84
C LEU A 84 3.45 -10.07 15.69
N GLY A 85 3.39 -10.26 17.01
CA GLY A 85 2.78 -9.30 17.94
C GLY A 85 3.54 -7.97 17.96
N ASP A 86 4.85 -8.03 18.09
CA ASP A 86 5.74 -6.85 18.06
C ASP A 86 5.65 -6.12 16.73
N ALA A 87 5.62 -6.84 15.60
CA ALA A 87 5.48 -6.25 14.27
C ALA A 87 4.15 -5.49 14.11
N ARG A 88 3.05 -6.07 14.59
CA ARG A 88 1.74 -5.43 14.55
C ARG A 88 1.74 -4.12 15.36
N TYR A 89 2.25 -4.16 16.59
CA TYR A 89 2.34 -2.98 17.44
C TYR A 89 3.18 -1.87 16.78
N LYS A 90 4.37 -2.22 16.27
CA LYS A 90 5.26 -1.26 15.60
C LYS A 90 4.64 -0.68 14.32
N ILE A 91 3.83 -1.44 13.58
CA ILE A 91 3.11 -0.94 12.41
C ILE A 91 2.09 0.13 12.82
N PHE A 92 1.34 -0.08 13.91
CA PHE A 92 0.42 0.93 14.43
C PHE A 92 1.15 2.15 14.99
N ASP A 93 2.32 1.97 15.60
CA ASP A 93 3.17 3.06 16.11
C ASP A 93 3.80 3.89 14.98
N ALA A 94 3.98 3.30 13.79
CA ALA A 94 4.47 4.00 12.60
C ALA A 94 3.39 4.80 11.85
N LEU A 95 2.11 4.65 12.23
CA LEU A 95 1.04 5.46 11.67
C LEU A 95 1.21 6.92 12.09
N VAL A 96 1.16 7.81 11.12
CA VAL A 96 1.08 9.26 11.38
C VAL A 96 -0.38 9.66 11.38
N GLU A 97 -0.92 9.94 12.55
CA GLU A 97 -2.29 10.45 12.68
C GLU A 97 -2.34 11.94 12.32
N THR A 98 -3.32 12.31 11.51
CA THR A 98 -3.57 13.68 11.08
C THR A 98 -5.02 14.05 11.33
N ASP A 99 -5.40 15.30 11.04
CA ASP A 99 -6.78 15.74 11.13
C ASP A 99 -7.63 15.14 9.98
N GLY A 100 -8.30 14.03 10.30
CA GLY A 100 -9.24 13.34 9.42
C GLY A 100 -8.72 12.11 8.69
N TYR A 101 -7.41 11.76 8.77
CA TYR A 101 -6.88 10.52 8.22
C TYR A 101 -5.59 10.08 8.92
N ALA A 102 -5.26 8.79 8.79
CA ALA A 102 -3.96 8.25 9.15
C ALA A 102 -3.09 8.05 7.90
N PHE A 103 -1.78 8.09 8.06
CA PHE A 103 -0.82 7.88 6.98
C PHE A 103 0.25 6.88 7.38
N ILE A 104 0.70 6.06 6.42
CA ILE A 104 1.87 5.19 6.59
C ILE A 104 2.68 5.11 5.30
N ALA A 105 4.01 5.12 5.42
CA ALA A 105 4.93 4.91 4.30
C ALA A 105 5.54 3.51 4.33
N VAL A 106 5.61 2.86 3.17
CA VAL A 106 6.26 1.54 3.03
C VAL A 106 7.79 1.67 3.08
N GLY A 107 8.33 2.72 2.45
CA GLY A 107 9.76 2.96 2.40
C GLY A 107 10.48 2.22 1.28
N ARG A 108 11.81 2.36 1.22
CA ARG A 108 12.67 1.83 0.18
C ARG A 108 13.53 0.66 0.69
N PRO A 109 13.42 -0.53 0.11
CA PRO A 109 14.32 -1.62 0.45
C PRO A 109 15.73 -1.36 -0.09
N GLU A 110 16.73 -1.49 0.74
CA GLU A 110 18.13 -1.23 0.37
C GLU A 110 18.78 -2.36 -0.44
N SER A 111 18.18 -3.54 -0.55
CA SER A 111 18.78 -4.68 -1.26
C SER A 111 18.05 -5.01 -2.56
N ALA A 112 18.80 -5.00 -3.67
CA ALA A 112 18.36 -5.55 -4.95
C ALA A 112 18.00 -7.03 -4.78
N GLY A 113 16.75 -7.39 -5.11
CA GLY A 113 16.25 -8.78 -5.01
C GLY A 113 15.13 -9.01 -4.01
N CYS A 114 14.75 -8.02 -3.23
CA CYS A 114 13.72 -8.17 -2.19
C CYS A 114 12.32 -7.64 -2.53
N TYR A 115 12.00 -7.31 -3.79
CA TYR A 115 10.66 -6.86 -4.16
C TYR A 115 9.56 -7.86 -3.76
N CYS A 116 9.81 -9.16 -3.88
CA CYS A 116 8.85 -10.19 -3.44
C CYS A 116 8.58 -10.18 -1.94
N LYS A 117 9.60 -9.88 -1.11
CA LYS A 117 9.44 -9.80 0.35
C LYS A 117 8.67 -8.55 0.76
N ILE A 118 8.91 -7.41 0.10
CA ILE A 118 8.20 -6.15 0.37
C ILE A 118 6.74 -6.28 0.04
N ASN A 119 6.44 -6.83 -1.12
CA ASN A 119 5.07 -7.04 -1.54
C ASN A 119 4.32 -8.00 -0.59
N SER A 120 4.99 -9.02 -0.05
CA SER A 120 4.41 -9.89 0.97
C SER A 120 4.16 -9.13 2.27
N TYR A 121 5.08 -8.26 2.66
CA TYR A 121 4.95 -7.44 3.86
C TYR A 121 3.88 -6.36 3.71
N LEU A 122 3.80 -5.68 2.56
CA LEU A 122 2.73 -4.73 2.26
C LEU A 122 1.35 -5.41 2.30
N LYS A 123 1.24 -6.63 1.81
CA LYS A 123 0.01 -7.43 1.94
C LYS A 123 -0.39 -7.63 3.40
N GLU A 124 0.54 -8.04 4.25
CA GLU A 124 0.25 -8.24 5.67
C GLU A 124 -0.17 -6.93 6.35
N VAL A 125 0.51 -5.82 6.04
CA VAL A 125 0.14 -4.49 6.55
C VAL A 125 -1.26 -4.09 6.08
N ILE A 126 -1.55 -4.21 4.80
CA ILE A 126 -2.89 -3.88 4.26
C ILE A 126 -3.96 -4.76 4.90
N LYS A 127 -3.66 -6.04 5.12
CA LYS A 127 -4.58 -6.96 5.80
C LYS A 127 -4.86 -6.54 7.24
N ILE A 128 -3.81 -6.19 7.99
CA ILE A 128 -3.94 -5.75 9.39
C ILE A 128 -4.71 -4.43 9.47
N LEU A 129 -4.36 -3.46 8.62
CA LEU A 129 -4.93 -2.12 8.66
C LEU A 129 -6.32 -2.04 8.02
N SER A 130 -6.61 -2.82 6.97
CA SER A 130 -7.89 -2.75 6.27
C SER A 130 -9.10 -3.06 7.17
N ASP A 131 -8.91 -3.82 8.24
CA ASP A 131 -9.98 -4.16 9.17
C ASP A 131 -10.29 -3.00 10.16
N GLU A 132 -9.40 -2.01 10.26
CA GLU A 132 -9.50 -0.87 11.17
C GLU A 132 -9.95 0.43 10.47
N PHE A 133 -9.93 0.49 9.13
CA PHE A 133 -10.25 1.68 8.35
C PHE A 133 -11.41 1.42 7.36
N ASP A 134 -12.25 2.45 7.16
CA ASP A 134 -13.37 2.41 6.20
C ASP A 134 -12.86 2.59 4.75
N PHE A 135 -11.88 3.49 4.56
CA PHE A 135 -11.24 3.76 3.27
C PHE A 135 -9.72 3.63 3.37
N VAL A 136 -9.13 3.00 2.36
CA VAL A 136 -7.67 2.91 2.21
C VAL A 136 -7.30 3.41 0.82
N VAL A 137 -6.41 4.40 0.73
CA VAL A 137 -5.86 4.93 -0.53
C VAL A 137 -4.40 4.53 -0.63
N ILE A 138 -4.04 3.80 -1.69
CA ILE A 138 -2.68 3.30 -1.92
C ILE A 138 -2.08 4.02 -3.11
N ASP A 139 -1.04 4.82 -2.87
CA ASP A 139 -0.20 5.41 -3.93
C ASP A 139 0.87 4.41 -4.35
N GLY A 140 0.69 3.81 -5.52
CA GLY A 140 1.60 2.79 -6.05
C GLY A 140 2.67 3.38 -6.96
N GLU A 141 3.83 2.72 -7.00
CA GLU A 141 4.89 3.01 -7.97
C GLU A 141 4.44 2.79 -9.42
N ALA A 142 5.23 3.28 -10.36
CA ALA A 142 4.98 3.07 -11.79
C ALA A 142 5.17 1.61 -12.19
N GLY A 143 4.14 1.00 -12.78
CA GLY A 143 4.16 -0.36 -13.31
C GLY A 143 3.42 -1.39 -12.46
N ILE A 144 3.15 -2.55 -13.07
CA ILE A 144 2.34 -3.60 -12.47
C ILE A 144 3.12 -4.51 -11.54
N GLU A 145 4.44 -4.58 -11.72
CA GLU A 145 5.28 -5.55 -11.01
C GLU A 145 5.30 -5.32 -9.50
N GLN A 146 4.95 -4.12 -9.09
CA GLN A 146 5.00 -3.70 -7.69
C GLN A 146 3.66 -3.85 -6.95
N ILE A 147 2.54 -3.78 -7.67
CA ILE A 147 1.26 -4.20 -7.09
C ILE A 147 1.16 -5.70 -7.30
N ASN A 148 1.92 -6.43 -6.51
CA ASN A 148 1.95 -7.88 -6.59
C ASN A 148 0.53 -8.45 -6.49
N ARG A 149 0.27 -9.54 -7.23
CA ARG A 149 -0.99 -10.32 -7.25
C ARG A 149 -1.68 -10.43 -5.89
N ARG A 150 -0.93 -10.43 -4.81
CA ARG A 150 -1.44 -10.59 -3.44
C ARG A 150 -1.99 -9.31 -2.79
N VAL A 151 -1.53 -8.11 -3.18
CA VAL A 151 -2.11 -6.83 -2.74
C VAL A 151 -3.42 -6.58 -3.48
N MET A 152 -3.44 -6.91 -4.77
CA MET A 152 -4.63 -6.77 -5.63
C MET A 152 -5.83 -7.58 -5.15
N GLU A 153 -5.63 -8.68 -4.42
CA GLU A 153 -6.72 -9.50 -3.88
C GLU A 153 -7.70 -8.72 -2.99
N LYS A 154 -7.23 -7.65 -2.35
CA LYS A 154 -8.05 -6.82 -1.46
C LYS A 154 -8.43 -5.46 -2.05
N VAL A 155 -7.88 -5.10 -3.20
CA VAL A 155 -8.20 -3.83 -3.87
C VAL A 155 -9.63 -3.89 -4.41
N THR A 156 -10.47 -2.96 -3.96
CA THR A 156 -11.85 -2.85 -4.44
C THR A 156 -11.96 -1.96 -5.68
N HIS A 157 -11.06 -0.97 -5.81
CA HIS A 157 -11.02 -0.02 -6.92
C HIS A 157 -9.57 0.19 -7.37
N LEU A 158 -9.27 -0.17 -8.61
CA LEU A 158 -7.98 0.09 -9.25
C LEU A 158 -8.12 1.26 -10.21
N LEU A 159 -7.42 2.37 -9.92
CA LEU A 159 -7.36 3.54 -10.78
C LEU A 159 -6.09 3.50 -11.62
N LEU A 160 -6.25 3.38 -12.93
CA LEU A 160 -5.15 3.35 -13.89
C LEU A 160 -4.93 4.72 -14.49
N ILE A 161 -3.79 5.35 -14.17
CA ILE A 161 -3.47 6.72 -14.56
C ILE A 161 -2.42 6.71 -15.68
N THR A 162 -2.70 7.44 -16.76
CA THR A 162 -1.80 7.56 -17.92
C THR A 162 -1.92 8.91 -18.60
N ASP A 163 -0.97 9.18 -19.50
CA ASP A 163 -1.05 10.23 -20.51
C ASP A 163 -1.57 9.64 -21.84
N ALA A 164 -1.79 10.51 -22.84
CA ALA A 164 -2.27 10.11 -24.18
C ALA A 164 -1.18 9.49 -25.07
N SER A 165 0.00 9.16 -24.55
CA SER A 165 1.08 8.57 -25.35
C SER A 165 0.81 7.08 -25.63
N LYS A 166 1.33 6.58 -26.78
CA LYS A 166 1.29 5.13 -27.09
C LYS A 166 1.89 4.26 -25.96
N LYS A 167 2.98 4.72 -25.36
CA LYS A 167 3.63 4.02 -24.25
C LYS A 167 2.73 3.99 -23.01
N GLY A 168 2.04 5.09 -22.74
CA GLY A 168 1.11 5.19 -21.62
C GLY A 168 -0.08 4.23 -21.77
N THR A 169 -0.72 4.24 -22.94
CA THR A 169 -1.83 3.32 -23.24
C THR A 169 -1.41 1.86 -23.22
N GLN A 170 -0.21 1.52 -23.68
CA GLN A 170 0.32 0.16 -23.63
C GLN A 170 0.55 -0.31 -22.18
N VAL A 171 1.12 0.54 -21.32
CA VAL A 171 1.31 0.24 -19.89
C VAL A 171 -0.04 -0.07 -19.23
N ILE A 172 -1.07 0.77 -19.46
CA ILE A 172 -2.40 0.53 -18.89
C ILE A 172 -3.01 -0.77 -19.41
N SER A 173 -2.91 -1.07 -20.70
CA SER A 173 -3.42 -2.32 -21.26
C SER A 173 -2.80 -3.52 -20.55
N THR A 174 -1.46 -3.53 -20.39
CA THR A 174 -0.77 -4.61 -19.69
C THR A 174 -1.23 -4.75 -18.23
N ILE A 175 -1.39 -3.61 -17.52
CA ILE A 175 -1.87 -3.63 -16.14
C ILE A 175 -3.30 -4.17 -16.05
N LYS A 176 -4.17 -3.74 -16.97
CA LYS A 176 -5.54 -4.20 -17.04
C LYS A 176 -5.62 -5.71 -17.30
N ASP A 177 -4.84 -6.22 -18.26
CA ASP A 177 -4.85 -7.65 -18.62
C ASP A 177 -4.48 -8.53 -17.41
N VAL A 178 -3.45 -8.11 -16.63
CA VAL A 178 -3.07 -8.82 -15.40
C VAL A 178 -4.13 -8.68 -14.30
N ALA A 179 -4.77 -7.53 -14.15
CA ALA A 179 -5.87 -7.36 -13.19
C ALA A 179 -7.07 -8.25 -13.55
N ASP A 180 -7.44 -8.31 -14.83
CA ASP A 180 -8.54 -9.14 -15.33
C ASP A 180 -8.24 -10.64 -15.12
N GLU A 181 -7.00 -11.10 -15.35
CA GLU A 181 -6.58 -12.48 -15.05
C GLU A 181 -6.74 -12.82 -13.57
N LEU A 182 -6.41 -11.90 -12.68
CA LEU A 182 -6.54 -12.09 -11.23
C LEU A 182 -8.00 -12.20 -10.81
N VAL A 183 -8.87 -11.32 -11.29
CA VAL A 183 -10.32 -11.37 -11.02
C VAL A 183 -10.93 -12.68 -11.52
N MET A 184 -10.55 -13.14 -12.71
CA MET A 184 -11.00 -14.42 -13.29
C MET A 184 -10.55 -15.63 -12.48
N TYR A 185 -9.34 -15.60 -11.90
CA TYR A 185 -8.84 -16.68 -11.06
C TYR A 185 -9.66 -16.81 -9.78
N TYR A 186 -10.03 -15.70 -9.14
CA TYR A 186 -10.85 -15.70 -7.92
C TYR A 186 -12.30 -16.10 -8.18
N CYS A 187 -12.91 -15.67 -9.26
CA CYS A 187 -14.25 -16.12 -9.65
C CYS A 187 -14.32 -17.64 -9.94
N LYS A 188 -13.22 -18.27 -10.33
CA LYS A 188 -13.14 -19.73 -10.53
C LYS A 188 -12.85 -20.52 -9.25
N ALA A 189 -12.12 -19.95 -8.31
CA ALA A 189 -11.76 -20.61 -7.04
C ALA A 189 -12.90 -20.57 -5.99
N SER A 190 -13.88 -19.70 -6.18
CA SER A 190 -15.05 -19.56 -5.28
C SER A 190 -16.30 -20.33 -5.73
N ARG A 191 -16.20 -21.17 -6.75
CA ARG A 191 -17.23 -22.15 -7.19
C ARG A 191 -16.78 -23.57 -6.87
#